data_00c6388c30a6296d824e7eae124cf231
#
_entry.id   00c6388c30a6296d824e7eae124cf231
#
_cell.length_a   1.000
_cell.length_b   1.000
_cell.length_c   1.000
_cell.angle_alpha   90.00
_cell.angle_beta   90.00
_cell.angle_gamma   90.00
#
_symmetry.space_group_name_H-M   'P 1'
#
loop_
_entity.id
_entity.type
_entity.pdbx_description
1 polymer ?
#
loop_
_entity_poly.entity_id
_entity_poly.type
_entity_poly.pdbx_seq_one_letter_code
_entity_poly.pdbx_strand_id
1 'polypeptide(L)'
;MFSGDLGFRVFKLAPTNIQAWEPDVSDLEATLLRNTDHIVQGRTEQDVLYELLLKLGLDLCVPIEQKQIGGKAVHAVGGGALIVCLADGLTKDVVESLAAGVVAWWKALAPAVDTRVVFKDSGFADDVAKTNMAAILNQNGILDVRSL
;
A
#
# COMPACT_ATOMS: atom_id res chain seq x y z
N MET A 1 17.30 -1.90 -33.94
CA MET A 1 17.19 -2.92 -32.88
C MET A 1 16.00 -2.61 -32.01
N PHE A 2 15.12 -3.55 -31.78
CA PHE A 2 13.99 -3.39 -30.88
C PHE A 2 14.48 -3.40 -29.42
N SER A 3 14.12 -2.41 -28.61
CA SER A 3 14.55 -2.25 -27.22
C SER A 3 13.35 -2.08 -26.27
N GLY A 4 12.29 -2.84 -26.48
CA GLY A 4 11.13 -2.85 -25.63
C GLY A 4 11.09 -4.05 -24.67
N ASP A 5 10.19 -3.99 -23.70
CA ASP A 5 9.86 -5.14 -22.88
C ASP A 5 9.04 -6.12 -23.71
N LEU A 6 9.60 -7.31 -23.95
CA LEU A 6 8.95 -8.41 -24.68
C LEU A 6 8.21 -9.38 -23.75
N GLY A 7 8.25 -9.12 -22.46
CA GLY A 7 7.58 -9.91 -21.46
C GLY A 7 6.06 -9.68 -21.42
N PHE A 8 5.37 -10.57 -20.74
CA PHE A 8 3.95 -10.44 -20.42
C PHE A 8 3.71 -10.88 -18.97
N ARG A 9 2.63 -10.38 -18.39
CA ARG A 9 2.17 -10.78 -17.08
C ARG A 9 1.00 -11.74 -17.20
N VAL A 10 1.01 -12.78 -16.37
CA VAL A 10 -0.08 -13.76 -16.30
C VAL A 10 -0.80 -13.58 -14.98
N PHE A 11 -2.12 -13.40 -15.05
CA PHE A 11 -2.98 -13.28 -13.90
C PHE A 11 -3.97 -14.43 -13.86
N LYS A 12 -4.28 -14.87 -12.64
CA LYS A 12 -5.30 -15.87 -12.36
C LYS A 12 -6.41 -15.23 -11.55
N LEU A 13 -7.65 -15.41 -11.98
CA LEU A 13 -8.80 -14.94 -11.22
C LEU A 13 -8.89 -15.69 -9.87
N ALA A 14 -9.00 -14.94 -8.79
CA ALA A 14 -9.13 -15.44 -7.43
C ALA A 14 -10.14 -14.60 -6.65
N PRO A 15 -10.69 -15.11 -5.53
CA PRO A 15 -11.48 -14.28 -4.61
C PRO A 15 -10.68 -13.11 -4.06
N THR A 16 -11.39 -12.11 -3.53
CA THR A 16 -10.78 -10.93 -2.90
C THR A 16 -9.77 -11.32 -1.80
N ASN A 17 -8.73 -10.52 -1.65
CA ASN A 17 -7.71 -10.67 -0.59
C ASN A 17 -8.13 -10.00 0.73
N ILE A 18 -9.25 -9.27 0.72
CA ILE A 18 -9.79 -8.58 1.89
C ILE A 18 -10.89 -9.45 2.49
N GLN A 19 -10.82 -9.70 3.79
CA GLN A 19 -11.85 -10.46 4.50
C GLN A 19 -13.17 -9.70 4.51
N ALA A 20 -14.27 -10.39 4.21
CA ALA A 20 -15.60 -9.85 4.40
C ALA A 20 -15.88 -9.68 5.92
N TRP A 21 -16.52 -8.59 6.26
CA TRP A 21 -17.00 -8.40 7.63
C TRP A 21 -18.24 -9.28 7.84
N GLU A 22 -18.04 -10.41 8.49
CA GLU A 22 -19.11 -11.35 8.89
C GLU A 22 -19.08 -11.50 10.42
N PRO A 23 -19.78 -10.64 11.18
CA PRO A 23 -19.75 -10.71 12.62
C PRO A 23 -20.48 -11.96 13.13
N ASP A 24 -19.80 -12.75 13.94
CA ASP A 24 -20.45 -13.79 14.73
C ASP A 24 -21.03 -13.15 16.00
N VAL A 25 -22.34 -13.07 16.05
CA VAL A 25 -23.09 -12.42 17.15
C VAL A 25 -22.92 -13.19 18.46
N SER A 26 -22.57 -14.48 18.40
CA SER A 26 -22.37 -15.32 19.58
C SER A 26 -20.99 -15.14 20.22
N ASP A 27 -20.00 -14.67 19.47
CA ASP A 27 -18.64 -14.41 19.95
C ASP A 27 -18.04 -13.16 19.26
N LEU A 28 -18.57 -12.01 19.68
CA LEU A 28 -18.18 -10.72 19.10
C LEU A 28 -16.71 -10.37 19.39
N GLU A 29 -16.20 -10.72 20.56
CA GLU A 29 -14.83 -10.44 20.97
C GLU A 29 -13.83 -11.21 20.10
N ALA A 30 -14.02 -12.50 19.91
CA ALA A 30 -13.18 -13.30 19.03
C ALA A 30 -13.32 -12.87 17.56
N THR A 31 -14.49 -12.40 17.14
CA THR A 31 -14.70 -11.85 15.80
C THR A 31 -13.93 -10.56 15.59
N LEU A 32 -13.94 -9.65 16.56
CA LEU A 32 -13.17 -8.40 16.52
C LEU A 32 -11.67 -8.69 16.45
N LEU A 33 -11.18 -9.62 17.26
CA LEU A 33 -9.76 -10.00 17.26
C LEU A 33 -9.32 -10.64 15.93
N ARG A 34 -10.16 -11.48 15.31
CA ARG A 34 -9.88 -12.08 14.00
C ARG A 34 -9.87 -11.07 12.85
N ASN A 35 -10.65 -10.01 12.96
CA ASN A 35 -10.75 -8.97 11.93
C ASN A 35 -9.77 -7.80 12.13
N THR A 36 -8.82 -7.93 13.07
CA THR A 36 -7.74 -6.93 13.24
C THR A 36 -6.84 -6.89 12.00
N ASP A 37 -6.60 -8.04 11.38
CA ASP A 37 -5.96 -8.12 10.07
C ASP A 37 -7.01 -8.54 9.02
N HIS A 38 -7.43 -7.58 8.19
CA HIS A 38 -8.47 -7.81 7.17
C HIS A 38 -7.93 -8.39 5.87
N ILE A 39 -6.66 -8.78 5.84
CA ILE A 39 -6.08 -9.50 4.70
C ILE A 39 -6.24 -11.00 4.91
N VAL A 40 -6.73 -11.70 3.89
CA VAL A 40 -6.88 -13.16 3.92
C VAL A 40 -5.53 -13.82 4.12
N GLN A 41 -5.46 -14.77 5.06
CA GLN A 41 -4.23 -15.51 5.33
C GLN A 41 -3.68 -16.20 4.06
N GLY A 42 -2.36 -16.19 3.90
CA GLY A 42 -1.68 -16.82 2.78
C GLY A 42 -1.65 -15.97 1.50
N ARG A 43 -2.17 -14.76 1.53
CA ARG A 43 -2.04 -13.81 0.43
C ARG A 43 -0.72 -13.05 0.54
N THR A 44 -0.10 -12.80 -0.61
CA THR A 44 1.13 -12.03 -0.71
C THR A 44 0.84 -10.54 -0.81
N GLU A 45 1.82 -9.69 -0.50
CA GLU A 45 1.70 -8.24 -0.76
C GLU A 45 1.38 -7.94 -2.22
N GLN A 46 1.91 -8.75 -3.13
CA GLN A 46 1.66 -8.61 -4.57
C GLN A 46 0.21 -8.90 -4.94
N ASP A 47 -0.42 -9.90 -4.33
CA ASP A 47 -1.84 -10.19 -4.55
C ASP A 47 -2.71 -9.00 -4.14
N VAL A 48 -2.43 -8.41 -2.98
CA VAL A 48 -3.14 -7.22 -2.48
C VAL A 48 -2.87 -6.00 -3.35
N LEU A 49 -1.63 -5.82 -3.80
CA LEU A 49 -1.25 -4.73 -4.69
C LEU A 49 -2.04 -4.78 -6.02
N TYR A 50 -2.12 -5.95 -6.65
CA TYR A 50 -2.88 -6.09 -7.90
C TYR A 50 -4.38 -5.92 -7.70
N GLU A 51 -4.95 -6.39 -6.60
CA GLU A 51 -6.35 -6.11 -6.27
C GLU A 51 -6.60 -4.61 -6.10
N LEU A 52 -5.68 -3.91 -5.44
CA LEU A 52 -5.76 -2.46 -5.28
C LEU A 52 -5.73 -1.73 -6.63
N LEU A 53 -4.85 -2.17 -7.56
CA LEU A 53 -4.82 -1.62 -8.92
C LEU A 53 -6.15 -1.79 -9.64
N LEU A 54 -6.76 -2.97 -9.54
CA LEU A 54 -8.08 -3.25 -10.13
C LEU A 54 -9.16 -2.35 -9.52
N LYS A 55 -9.19 -2.20 -8.20
CA LYS A 55 -10.17 -1.35 -7.51
C LYS A 55 -10.02 0.14 -7.83
N LEU A 56 -8.80 0.58 -8.09
CA LEU A 56 -8.52 1.96 -8.49
C LEU A 56 -8.67 2.19 -10.00
N GLY A 57 -8.99 1.15 -10.77
CA GLY A 57 -9.14 1.24 -12.22
C GLY A 57 -7.83 1.46 -12.98
N LEU A 58 -6.70 1.07 -12.39
CA LEU A 58 -5.40 1.16 -13.02
C LEU A 58 -5.13 -0.07 -13.89
N ASP A 59 -4.38 0.12 -14.97
CA ASP A 59 -3.94 -0.97 -15.82
C ASP A 59 -2.96 -1.88 -15.08
N LEU A 60 -3.16 -3.19 -15.15
CA LEU A 60 -2.26 -4.18 -14.53
C LEU A 60 -0.89 -4.27 -15.21
N CYS A 61 -0.75 -3.71 -16.40
CA CYS A 61 0.51 -3.68 -17.15
C CYS A 61 1.34 -2.42 -16.88
N VAL A 62 0.89 -1.49 -16.01
CA VAL A 62 1.68 -0.31 -15.64
C VAL A 62 3.01 -0.73 -14.99
N PRO A 63 4.09 0.06 -15.18
CA PRO A 63 5.36 -0.19 -14.52
C PRO A 63 5.20 -0.13 -12.99
N ILE A 64 5.76 -1.12 -12.30
CA ILE A 64 5.81 -1.17 -10.84
C ILE A 64 7.27 -1.23 -10.42
N GLU A 65 7.71 -0.25 -9.66
CA GLU A 65 9.03 -0.21 -9.06
C GLU A 65 8.92 -0.50 -7.56
N GLN A 66 9.86 -1.24 -7.02
CA GLN A 66 9.94 -1.55 -5.60
C GLN A 66 11.22 -0.99 -5.01
N LYS A 67 11.11 -0.39 -3.84
CA LYS A 67 12.25 0.13 -3.08
C LYS A 67 12.12 -0.18 -1.60
N GLN A 68 13.25 -0.48 -0.96
CA GLN A 68 13.29 -0.61 0.50
C GLN A 68 13.54 0.78 1.11
N ILE A 69 12.62 1.22 1.93
CA ILE A 69 12.70 2.50 2.65
C ILE A 69 12.46 2.23 4.14
N GLY A 70 13.42 2.59 4.97
CA GLY A 70 13.32 2.34 6.42
C GLY A 70 13.15 0.86 6.79
N GLY A 71 13.69 -0.06 5.97
CA GLY A 71 13.53 -1.50 6.13
C GLY A 71 12.17 -2.04 5.68
N LYS A 72 11.34 -1.22 5.04
CA LYS A 72 10.01 -1.59 4.55
C LYS A 72 9.94 -1.53 3.02
N ALA A 73 9.23 -2.50 2.42
CA ALA A 73 9.00 -2.51 0.99
C ALA A 73 7.94 -1.47 0.60
N VAL A 74 8.28 -0.63 -0.35
CA VAL A 74 7.38 0.39 -0.91
C VAL A 74 7.34 0.23 -2.42
N HIS A 75 6.14 0.25 -2.98
CA HIS A 75 5.91 0.10 -4.41
C HIS A 75 5.48 1.42 -5.02
N ALA A 76 6.11 1.82 -6.12
CA ALA A 76 5.66 2.94 -6.94
C ALA A 76 5.07 2.41 -8.25
N VAL A 77 3.86 2.79 -8.54
CA VAL A 77 3.09 2.34 -9.70
C VAL A 77 2.87 3.51 -10.65
N GLY A 78 3.07 3.26 -11.94
CA GLY A 78 2.82 4.26 -12.96
C GLY A 78 3.72 5.51 -12.84
N GLY A 79 4.99 5.33 -12.49
CA GLY A 79 5.93 6.44 -12.34
C GLY A 79 5.64 7.36 -11.15
N GLY A 80 4.98 6.85 -10.11
CA GLY A 80 4.65 7.59 -8.90
C GLY A 80 3.21 8.13 -8.84
N ALA A 81 2.36 7.74 -9.76
CA ALA A 81 0.92 8.05 -9.68
C ALA A 81 0.27 7.40 -8.45
N LEU A 82 0.74 6.21 -8.08
CA LEU A 82 0.35 5.50 -6.88
C LEU A 82 1.60 5.01 -6.14
N ILE A 83 1.67 5.25 -4.85
CA ILE A 83 2.70 4.68 -3.97
C ILE A 83 2.00 3.83 -2.92
N VAL A 84 2.45 2.58 -2.74
CA VAL A 84 1.82 1.61 -1.85
C VAL A 84 2.85 1.04 -0.88
N CYS A 85 2.52 1.05 0.39
CA CYS A 85 3.28 0.37 1.43
C CYS A 85 2.33 -0.54 2.24
N LEU A 86 2.48 -1.84 2.09
CA LEU A 86 1.65 -2.85 2.76
C LEU A 86 2.39 -3.49 3.95
N ALA A 87 3.49 -2.90 4.40
CA ALA A 87 4.30 -3.44 5.47
C ALA A 87 3.62 -3.32 6.84
N ASP A 88 3.98 -4.23 7.72
CA ASP A 88 3.60 -4.22 9.13
C ASP A 88 4.69 -3.57 10.01
N GLY A 89 4.37 -3.33 11.27
CA GLY A 89 5.32 -2.81 12.24
C GLY A 89 5.69 -1.34 11.99
N LEU A 90 4.76 -0.54 11.52
CA LEU A 90 4.94 0.90 11.32
C LEU A 90 4.80 1.63 12.66
N THR A 91 5.88 1.63 13.42
CA THR A 91 6.00 2.36 14.70
C THR A 91 6.30 3.84 14.46
N LYS A 92 6.14 4.66 15.48
CA LYS A 92 6.44 6.09 15.43
C LYS A 92 7.84 6.38 14.87
N ASP A 93 8.85 5.63 15.30
CA ASP A 93 10.24 5.83 14.88
C ASP A 93 10.45 5.44 13.40
N VAL A 94 9.78 4.38 12.94
CA VAL A 94 9.83 3.93 11.54
C VAL A 94 9.10 4.90 10.62
N VAL A 95 7.99 5.46 11.06
CA VAL A 95 7.13 6.36 10.28
C VAL A 95 7.89 7.60 9.81
N GLU A 96 8.70 8.20 10.64
CA GLU A 96 9.46 9.41 10.26
C GLU A 96 10.45 9.11 9.12
N SER A 97 11.24 8.05 9.25
CA SER A 97 12.22 7.66 8.23
C SER A 97 11.53 7.16 6.94
N LEU A 98 10.43 6.42 7.09
CA LEU A 98 9.65 5.92 5.97
C LEU A 98 9.00 7.08 5.20
N ALA A 99 8.37 8.01 5.87
CA ALA A 99 7.74 9.18 5.25
C ALA A 99 8.76 10.04 4.52
N ALA A 100 9.91 10.32 5.15
CA ALA A 100 10.98 11.08 4.51
C ALA A 100 11.51 10.38 3.25
N GLY A 101 11.69 9.07 3.29
CA GLY A 101 12.11 8.27 2.14
C GLY A 101 11.08 8.24 1.02
N VAL A 102 9.79 8.11 1.36
CA VAL A 102 8.69 8.18 0.38
C VAL A 102 8.65 9.54 -0.30
N VAL A 103 8.76 10.63 0.45
CA VAL A 103 8.79 11.99 -0.10
C VAL A 103 10.00 12.19 -1.03
N ALA A 104 11.18 11.72 -0.63
CA ALA A 104 12.38 11.83 -1.45
C ALA A 104 12.25 11.06 -2.76
N TRP A 105 11.70 9.85 -2.70
CA TRP A 105 11.46 9.03 -3.89
C TRP A 105 10.38 9.64 -4.80
N TRP A 106 9.29 10.11 -4.23
CA TRP A 106 8.24 10.82 -4.95
C TRP A 106 8.77 12.04 -5.72
N LYS A 107 9.62 12.85 -5.09
CA LYS A 107 10.27 13.98 -5.75
C LYS A 107 11.19 13.54 -6.88
N ALA A 108 11.92 12.45 -6.70
CA ALA A 108 12.81 11.90 -7.74
C ALA A 108 12.01 11.33 -8.92
N LEU A 109 10.85 10.71 -8.68
CA LEU A 109 9.98 10.19 -9.72
C LEU A 109 9.29 11.31 -10.51
N ALA A 110 9.08 12.48 -9.91
CA ALA A 110 8.41 13.64 -10.51
C ALA A 110 7.15 13.27 -11.31
N PRO A 111 6.13 12.66 -10.66
CA PRO A 111 4.95 12.16 -11.36
C PRO A 111 4.21 13.32 -12.06
N ALA A 112 3.65 13.02 -13.23
CA ALA A 112 2.89 14.00 -14.03
C ALA A 112 1.46 14.24 -13.50
N VAL A 113 1.01 13.44 -12.56
CA VAL A 113 -0.32 13.48 -11.95
C VAL A 113 -0.21 13.55 -10.43
N ASP A 114 -1.30 13.91 -9.77
CA ASP A 114 -1.37 13.88 -8.31
C ASP A 114 -1.16 12.44 -7.80
N THR A 115 -0.28 12.31 -6.83
CA THR A 115 0.08 11.01 -6.28
C THR A 115 -0.88 10.64 -5.16
N ARG A 116 -1.37 9.40 -5.23
CA ARG A 116 -2.04 8.75 -4.11
C ARG A 116 -1.07 7.85 -3.38
N VAL A 117 -1.07 7.91 -2.06
CA VAL A 117 -0.29 7.01 -1.21
C VAL A 117 -1.26 6.15 -0.41
N VAL A 118 -1.04 4.83 -0.43
CA VAL A 118 -1.88 3.86 0.26
C VAL A 118 -1.02 3.05 1.23
N PHE A 119 -1.48 2.96 2.46
CA PHE A 119 -0.90 2.12 3.50
C PHE A 119 -1.87 1.02 3.91
N LYS A 120 -1.35 -0.05 4.48
CA LYS A 120 -2.15 -1.05 5.17
C LYS A 120 -2.51 -0.51 6.56
N ASP A 121 -3.79 -0.42 6.86
CA ASP A 121 -4.27 0.15 8.14
C ASP A 121 -3.75 -0.64 9.35
N SER A 122 -3.86 -1.96 9.29
CA SER A 122 -3.35 -2.87 10.32
C SER A 122 -1.80 -2.89 10.43
N GLY A 123 -1.09 -2.28 9.49
CA GLY A 123 0.36 -2.14 9.51
C GLY A 123 0.87 -1.11 10.51
N PHE A 124 0.07 -0.14 10.90
CA PHE A 124 0.44 0.86 11.89
C PHE A 124 0.36 0.30 13.31
N ALA A 125 1.36 0.63 14.12
CA ALA A 125 1.39 0.19 15.51
C ALA A 125 0.30 0.86 16.36
N ASP A 126 -0.06 2.11 16.04
CA ASP A 126 -1.08 2.90 16.70
C ASP A 126 -1.59 4.06 15.81
N ASP A 127 -2.66 4.72 16.23
CA ASP A 127 -3.25 5.85 15.52
C ASP A 127 -2.32 7.07 15.46
N VAL A 128 -1.40 7.21 16.42
CA VAL A 128 -0.41 8.29 16.43
C VAL A 128 0.57 8.12 15.27
N ALA A 129 1.07 6.91 15.05
CA ALA A 129 1.94 6.59 13.93
C ALA A 129 1.25 6.87 12.58
N LYS A 130 -0.01 6.47 12.44
CA LYS A 130 -0.83 6.73 11.26
C LYS A 130 -1.02 8.23 11.01
N THR A 131 -1.40 8.98 12.03
CA THR A 131 -1.61 10.43 11.95
C THR A 131 -0.31 11.16 11.59
N ASN A 132 0.82 10.77 12.19
CA ASN A 132 2.12 11.34 11.89
C ASN A 132 2.54 11.09 10.44
N MET A 133 2.31 9.88 9.92
CA MET A 133 2.58 9.56 8.51
C MET A 133 1.81 10.50 7.59
N ALA A 134 0.51 10.61 7.80
CA ALA A 134 -0.33 11.48 6.98
C ALA A 134 0.10 12.95 7.08
N ALA A 135 0.43 13.44 8.28
CA ALA A 135 0.87 14.81 8.49
C ALA A 135 2.18 15.12 7.75
N ILE A 136 3.19 14.24 7.83
CA ILE A 136 4.47 14.44 7.15
C ILE A 136 4.27 14.45 5.63
N LEU A 137 3.50 13.51 5.10
CA LEU A 137 3.23 13.45 3.66
C LEU A 137 2.48 14.69 3.17
N ASN A 138 1.43 15.11 3.88
CA ASN A 138 0.65 16.30 3.54
C ASN A 138 1.50 17.58 3.58
N GLN A 139 2.36 17.75 4.57
CA GLN A 139 3.29 18.89 4.69
C GLN A 139 4.25 18.98 3.50
N ASN A 140 4.57 17.85 2.87
CA ASN A 140 5.47 17.79 1.73
C ASN A 140 4.75 17.82 0.37
N GLY A 141 3.44 17.96 0.34
CA GLY A 141 2.65 18.14 -0.88
C GLY A 141 1.92 16.89 -1.37
N ILE A 142 1.99 15.76 -0.66
CA ILE A 142 1.21 14.56 -0.96
C ILE A 142 -0.07 14.62 -0.13
N LEU A 143 -1.18 15.00 -0.76
CA LEU A 143 -2.44 15.29 -0.07
C LEU A 143 -3.41 14.09 -0.03
N ASP A 144 -3.33 13.16 -0.97
CA ASP A 144 -4.18 11.97 -1.04
C ASP A 144 -3.48 10.77 -0.38
N VAL A 145 -3.64 10.67 0.93
CA VAL A 145 -3.11 9.58 1.76
C VAL A 145 -4.28 8.74 2.26
N ARG A 146 -4.24 7.45 1.98
CA ARG A 146 -5.30 6.51 2.34
C ARG A 146 -4.76 5.28 3.04
N SER A 147 -5.62 4.61 3.79
CA SER A 147 -5.37 3.27 4.34
C SER A 147 -6.35 2.25 3.76
N LEU A 148 -5.83 1.05 3.60
CA LEU A 148 -6.57 -0.10 3.10
C LEU A 148 -7.05 -0.93 4.29
#